data_816ece81dbf2d57cc63966a5379ae1c1
#
_entry.id   816ece81dbf2d57cc63966a5379ae1c1
#
_cell.length_a   1.000
_cell.length_b   1.000
_cell.length_c   1.000
_cell.angle_alpha   90.00
_cell.angle_beta   90.00
_cell.angle_gamma   90.00
#
_symmetry.space_group_name_H-M   'P 1'
#
loop_
_entity.id
_entity.type
_entity.pdbx_description
1 polymer ?
#
loop_
_entity_poly.entity_id
_entity_poly.type
_entity_poly.pdbx_seq_one_letter_code
_entity_poly.pdbx_strand_id
1 'polypeptide(L)'
;IKVHVKNNRWANGSFPNTPEGEAVFTITQQRFDDAVCDFPDVSSKLTSFIDWDTDNFESSMRDAEVLLTWDLPMENLAEVAPNLKWIHCIGAGVEHMLPMNWIPQGVTITNNKGVHAEKAGEFGLMSVLMLHSNIPAVATNQRLKVYDSLYASPIAGKTLVVLGTGSLGGAVAKKVQALGAANGQSQGHVKHGIKT
;
A
#
# COMPACT_ATOMS: atom_id res chain seq x y z
N ILE A 1 10.91 -23.94 4.84
CA ILE A 1 11.14 -22.48 4.68
C ILE A 1 10.76 -21.80 6.00
N LYS A 2 11.70 -21.08 6.58
CA LYS A 2 11.49 -20.34 7.81
C LYS A 2 11.13 -18.89 7.50
N VAL A 3 9.96 -18.47 7.97
CA VAL A 3 9.38 -17.13 7.73
C VAL A 3 9.37 -16.35 9.03
N HIS A 4 10.05 -15.23 9.05
CA HIS A 4 9.97 -14.29 10.16
C HIS A 4 8.96 -13.19 9.80
N VAL A 5 7.99 -12.95 10.68
CA VAL A 5 7.06 -11.83 10.60
C VAL A 5 7.43 -10.85 11.69
N LYS A 6 7.86 -9.65 11.31
CA LYS A 6 8.14 -8.56 12.24
C LYS A 6 7.00 -7.55 12.21
N ASN A 7 6.17 -7.59 13.21
CA ASN A 7 5.16 -6.56 13.46
C ASN A 7 5.77 -5.33 14.15
N ASN A 8 5.09 -4.20 14.08
CA ASN A 8 5.46 -2.98 14.80
C ASN A 8 4.44 -2.66 15.88
N ARG A 9 4.92 -2.23 17.05
CA ARG A 9 4.09 -1.54 18.06
C ARG A 9 4.07 -0.06 17.73
N TRP A 10 2.88 0.47 17.50
CA TRP A 10 2.71 1.86 17.12
C TRP A 10 2.58 2.74 18.38
N ALA A 11 3.25 3.88 18.39
CA ALA A 11 3.13 4.81 19.50
C ALA A 11 1.71 5.37 19.60
N ASN A 12 1.21 5.57 20.83
CA ASN A 12 -0.11 6.15 21.08
C ASN A 12 -0.26 7.49 20.33
N GLY A 13 -1.36 7.65 19.59
CA GLY A 13 -1.64 8.83 18.79
C GLY A 13 -0.92 8.90 17.44
N SER A 14 -0.09 7.91 17.09
CA SER A 14 0.48 7.76 15.77
C SER A 14 -0.44 6.93 14.86
N PHE A 15 -0.16 6.94 13.56
CA PHE A 15 -0.85 6.04 12.62
C PHE A 15 -0.30 4.61 12.76
N PRO A 16 -1.18 3.59 12.73
CA PRO A 16 -2.64 3.62 12.72
C PRO A 16 -3.20 3.89 14.12
N ASN A 17 -4.01 4.91 14.30
CA ASN A 17 -4.42 5.41 15.62
C ASN A 17 -5.71 4.79 16.18
N THR A 18 -6.16 3.69 15.63
CA THR A 18 -7.33 2.93 16.11
C THR A 18 -7.01 1.44 16.18
N PRO A 19 -7.68 0.68 17.05
CA PRO A 19 -7.52 -0.77 17.12
C PRO A 19 -7.76 -1.48 15.79
N GLU A 20 -8.72 -1.01 15.00
CA GLU A 20 -9.01 -1.55 13.67
C GLU A 20 -7.87 -1.26 12.70
N GLY A 21 -7.29 -0.06 12.77
CA GLY A 21 -6.13 0.32 11.96
C GLY A 21 -4.90 -0.52 12.33
N GLU A 22 -4.63 -0.72 13.62
CA GLU A 22 -3.54 -1.58 14.08
C GLU A 22 -3.73 -3.02 13.60
N ALA A 23 -4.97 -3.54 13.67
CA ALA A 23 -5.29 -4.89 13.20
C ALA A 23 -4.99 -5.08 11.70
N VAL A 24 -5.15 -4.05 10.86
CA VAL A 24 -4.84 -4.12 9.42
C VAL A 24 -3.34 -4.37 9.19
N PHE A 25 -2.48 -3.74 10.00
CA PHE A 25 -1.01 -3.82 9.84
C PHE A 25 -0.36 -4.92 10.68
N THR A 26 -1.14 -5.68 11.44
CA THR A 26 -0.64 -6.77 12.29
C THR A 26 -0.87 -8.12 11.64
N ILE A 27 0.19 -8.88 11.47
CA ILE A 27 0.12 -10.29 11.05
C ILE A 27 0.24 -11.14 12.30
N THR A 28 -0.90 -11.63 12.81
CA THR A 28 -0.93 -12.59 13.91
C THR A 28 -0.66 -13.99 13.41
N GLN A 29 -0.33 -14.94 14.32
CA GLN A 29 -0.18 -16.36 13.96
C GLN A 29 -1.44 -16.87 13.28
N GLN A 30 -2.62 -16.58 13.84
CA GLN A 30 -3.89 -17.00 13.24
C GLN A 30 -4.06 -16.49 11.80
N ARG A 31 -3.79 -15.20 11.55
CA ARG A 31 -3.90 -14.65 10.18
C ARG A 31 -2.91 -15.25 9.21
N PHE A 32 -1.71 -15.58 9.70
CA PHE A 32 -0.70 -16.27 8.89
C PHE A 32 -1.19 -17.69 8.55
N ASP A 33 -1.66 -18.43 9.54
CA ASP A 33 -2.15 -19.81 9.37
C ASP A 33 -3.38 -19.85 8.46
N ASP A 34 -4.32 -18.91 8.62
CA ASP A 34 -5.50 -18.79 7.75
C ASP A 34 -5.08 -18.52 6.29
N ALA A 35 -4.10 -17.65 6.07
CA ALA A 35 -3.63 -17.34 4.72
C ALA A 35 -2.90 -18.52 4.05
N VAL A 36 -2.13 -19.30 4.80
CA VAL A 36 -1.39 -20.44 4.24
C VAL A 36 -2.25 -21.70 4.09
N CYS A 37 -3.38 -21.81 4.78
CA CYS A 37 -4.27 -22.97 4.65
C CYS A 37 -4.87 -23.10 3.24
N ASP A 38 -4.99 -21.99 2.51
CA ASP A 38 -5.43 -21.98 1.09
C ASP A 38 -4.38 -22.60 0.14
N PHE A 39 -3.16 -22.85 0.65
CA PHE A 39 -2.03 -23.37 -0.12
C PHE A 39 -1.43 -24.62 0.53
N PRO A 40 -2.15 -25.77 0.55
CA PRO A 40 -1.74 -26.97 1.31
C PRO A 40 -0.39 -27.54 0.87
N ASP A 41 -0.02 -27.41 -0.40
CA ASP A 41 1.28 -27.87 -0.91
C ASP A 41 2.47 -27.07 -0.37
N VAL A 42 2.23 -25.88 0.15
CA VAL A 42 3.23 -24.97 0.69
C VAL A 42 3.18 -24.95 2.22
N SER A 43 1.99 -24.94 2.81
CA SER A 43 1.78 -24.77 4.25
C SER A 43 2.59 -25.75 5.10
N SER A 44 2.64 -27.02 4.70
CA SER A 44 3.41 -28.06 5.40
C SER A 44 4.94 -27.85 5.39
N LYS A 45 5.42 -26.95 4.53
CA LYS A 45 6.85 -26.63 4.37
C LYS A 45 7.25 -25.30 5.04
N LEU A 46 6.29 -24.59 5.62
CA LEU A 46 6.51 -23.30 6.27
C LEU A 46 6.60 -23.46 7.79
N THR A 47 7.50 -22.71 8.38
CA THR A 47 7.57 -22.48 9.82
C THR A 47 7.64 -20.98 10.04
N SER A 48 6.69 -20.41 10.79
CA SER A 48 6.62 -18.97 11.04
C SER A 48 7.11 -18.62 12.44
N PHE A 49 7.72 -17.45 12.58
CA PHE A 49 8.06 -16.78 13.82
C PHE A 49 7.39 -15.40 13.77
N ILE A 50 6.49 -15.14 14.71
CA ILE A 50 5.75 -13.87 14.77
C ILE A 50 6.31 -13.04 15.92
N ASP A 51 7.02 -11.98 15.59
CA ASP A 51 7.68 -11.11 16.55
C ASP A 51 7.23 -9.65 16.42
N TRP A 52 7.65 -8.84 17.40
CA TRP A 52 7.29 -7.44 17.50
C TRP A 52 8.54 -6.57 17.61
N ASP A 53 8.58 -5.48 16.84
CA ASP A 53 9.69 -4.54 16.78
C ASP A 53 11.02 -5.26 16.54
N THR A 54 11.96 -5.11 17.45
CA THR A 54 13.26 -5.78 17.40
C THR A 54 13.49 -6.75 18.55
N ASP A 55 12.43 -7.13 19.29
CA ASP A 55 12.55 -7.91 20.54
C ASP A 55 13.37 -9.19 20.37
N ASN A 56 13.13 -9.95 19.29
CA ASN A 56 13.86 -11.17 18.99
C ASN A 56 14.49 -11.16 17.59
N PHE A 57 14.64 -9.98 16.98
CA PHE A 57 14.99 -9.86 15.57
C PHE A 57 16.26 -10.62 15.21
N GLU A 58 17.36 -10.40 15.91
CA GLU A 58 18.62 -11.06 15.63
C GLU A 58 18.56 -12.59 15.79
N SER A 59 17.89 -13.07 16.83
CA SER A 59 17.77 -14.52 17.08
C SER A 59 16.88 -15.21 16.05
N SER A 60 15.75 -14.59 15.69
CA SER A 60 14.80 -15.14 14.72
C SER A 60 15.33 -15.06 13.29
N MET A 61 16.06 -13.99 12.95
CA MET A 61 16.63 -13.80 11.60
C MET A 61 17.79 -14.72 11.28
N ARG A 62 18.48 -15.28 12.27
CA ARG A 62 19.55 -16.25 12.04
C ARG A 62 19.16 -17.41 11.16
N ASP A 63 17.93 -17.87 11.34
CA ASP A 63 17.40 -19.03 10.66
C ASP A 63 16.39 -18.68 9.56
N ALA A 64 15.94 -17.42 9.52
CA ALA A 64 14.91 -16.99 8.59
C ALA A 64 15.41 -16.96 7.14
N GLU A 65 14.59 -17.49 6.24
CA GLU A 65 14.80 -17.39 4.79
C GLU A 65 13.93 -16.30 4.16
N VAL A 66 12.83 -15.94 4.83
CA VAL A 66 11.85 -14.93 4.39
C VAL A 66 11.55 -14.00 5.56
N LEU A 67 11.50 -12.69 5.28
CA LEU A 67 11.07 -11.66 6.22
C LEU A 67 9.82 -10.95 5.68
N LEU A 68 8.75 -10.93 6.47
CA LEU A 68 7.55 -10.11 6.23
C LEU A 68 7.57 -8.95 7.22
N THR A 69 7.58 -7.70 6.74
CA THR A 69 7.73 -6.55 7.62
C THR A 69 7.27 -5.24 6.98
N TRP A 70 7.02 -4.22 7.81
CA TRP A 70 6.89 -2.84 7.34
C TRP A 70 8.26 -2.19 7.19
N ASP A 71 9.11 -2.32 8.19
CA ASP A 71 10.47 -1.82 8.27
C ASP A 71 11.38 -2.81 8.99
N LEU A 72 12.69 -2.62 8.93
CA LEU A 72 13.66 -3.50 9.58
C LEU A 72 14.93 -2.72 9.95
N PRO A 73 15.73 -3.23 10.93
CA PRO A 73 17.09 -2.78 11.10
C PRO A 73 17.90 -3.13 9.86
N MET A 74 18.45 -2.12 9.19
CA MET A 74 19.16 -2.28 7.93
C MET A 74 20.67 -2.49 8.11
N GLU A 75 21.20 -2.11 9.27
CA GLU A 75 22.61 -2.26 9.60
C GLU A 75 22.97 -3.73 9.82
N ASN A 76 24.09 -4.15 9.26
CA ASN A 76 24.65 -5.51 9.42
C ASN A 76 23.67 -6.66 9.07
N LEU A 77 22.67 -6.41 8.22
CA LEU A 77 21.65 -7.41 7.90
C LEU A 77 22.23 -8.71 7.35
N ALA A 78 23.32 -8.66 6.59
CA ALA A 78 24.00 -9.85 6.06
C ALA A 78 24.56 -10.76 7.17
N GLU A 79 24.99 -10.17 8.28
CA GLU A 79 25.53 -10.91 9.43
C GLU A 79 24.42 -11.46 10.32
N VAL A 80 23.38 -10.66 10.53
CA VAL A 80 22.22 -11.02 11.36
C VAL A 80 21.35 -12.08 10.69
N ALA A 81 21.19 -12.00 9.36
CA ALA A 81 20.29 -12.84 8.57
C ALA A 81 21.02 -13.61 7.45
N PRO A 82 21.96 -14.51 7.77
CA PRO A 82 22.81 -15.17 6.77
C PRO A 82 22.07 -16.10 5.80
N ASN A 83 20.84 -16.52 6.15
CA ASN A 83 20.01 -17.41 5.35
C ASN A 83 18.91 -16.68 4.57
N LEU A 84 18.81 -15.36 4.71
CA LEU A 84 17.74 -14.56 4.12
C LEU A 84 17.82 -14.58 2.60
N LYS A 85 16.67 -14.82 1.96
CA LYS A 85 16.51 -14.88 0.50
C LYS A 85 15.50 -13.86 -0.01
N TRP A 86 14.49 -13.55 0.81
CA TRP A 86 13.38 -12.71 0.40
C TRP A 86 12.88 -11.83 1.54
N ILE A 87 12.71 -10.54 1.24
CA ILE A 87 12.05 -9.56 2.09
C ILE A 87 10.76 -9.14 1.39
N HIS A 88 9.63 -9.26 2.07
CA HIS A 88 8.37 -8.71 1.62
C HIS A 88 7.95 -7.56 2.52
N CYS A 89 7.98 -6.35 1.97
CA CYS A 89 7.45 -5.18 2.66
C CYS A 89 5.93 -5.16 2.55
N ILE A 90 5.21 -5.17 3.69
CA ILE A 90 3.75 -5.14 3.73
C ILE A 90 3.17 -3.78 3.29
N GLY A 91 4.00 -2.76 3.15
CA GLY A 91 3.63 -1.47 2.56
C GLY A 91 3.60 -1.50 1.04
N ALA A 92 2.82 -0.59 0.45
CA ALA A 92 2.82 -0.38 -0.99
C ALA A 92 4.05 0.39 -1.48
N GLY A 93 4.64 1.25 -0.65
CA GLY A 93 5.86 1.98 -0.90
C GLY A 93 7.01 1.47 -0.03
N VAL A 94 8.24 1.75 -0.46
CA VAL A 94 9.48 1.36 0.24
C VAL A 94 10.44 2.55 0.36
N GLU A 95 9.94 3.77 0.24
CA GLU A 95 10.72 5.01 0.23
C GLU A 95 11.49 5.22 1.54
N HIS A 96 10.94 4.74 2.66
CA HIS A 96 11.55 4.79 3.99
C HIS A 96 12.76 3.86 4.14
N MET A 97 12.97 2.94 3.19
CA MET A 97 14.11 2.01 3.17
C MET A 97 15.23 2.45 2.21
N LEU A 98 15.05 3.57 1.51
CA LEU A 98 16.06 4.07 0.57
C LEU A 98 17.24 4.73 1.30
N PRO A 99 18.47 4.64 0.76
CA PRO A 99 18.85 3.88 -0.43
C PRO A 99 18.99 2.37 -0.16
N MET A 100 18.75 1.54 -1.18
CA MET A 100 18.70 0.07 -1.07
C MET A 100 20.10 -0.61 -1.04
N ASN A 101 21.15 0.09 -0.68
CA ASN A 101 22.52 -0.42 -0.62
C ASN A 101 22.82 -1.35 0.58
N TRP A 102 21.87 -1.44 1.51
CA TRP A 102 21.92 -2.33 2.68
C TRP A 102 21.47 -3.76 2.38
N ILE A 103 20.82 -4.00 1.24
CA ILE A 103 20.29 -5.32 0.88
C ILE A 103 21.44 -6.28 0.62
N PRO A 104 21.50 -7.43 1.32
CA PRO A 104 22.55 -8.42 1.06
C PRO A 104 22.47 -8.97 -0.38
N GLN A 105 23.61 -9.34 -0.92
CA GLN A 105 23.69 -9.93 -2.26
C GLN A 105 22.82 -11.20 -2.34
N GLY A 106 21.99 -11.30 -3.38
CA GLY A 106 21.10 -12.43 -3.60
C GLY A 106 19.76 -12.36 -2.89
N VAL A 107 19.52 -11.35 -2.04
CA VAL A 107 18.22 -11.13 -1.40
C VAL A 107 17.31 -10.34 -2.33
N THR A 108 16.08 -10.82 -2.52
CA THR A 108 15.04 -10.12 -3.28
C THR A 108 14.14 -9.33 -2.33
N ILE A 109 13.77 -8.09 -2.69
CA ILE A 109 12.74 -7.32 -1.98
C ILE A 109 11.51 -7.15 -2.87
N THR A 110 10.34 -7.30 -2.27
CA THR A 110 9.03 -7.05 -2.89
C THR A 110 8.14 -6.24 -1.96
N ASN A 111 7.08 -5.65 -2.51
CA ASN A 111 6.12 -4.85 -1.74
C ASN A 111 4.68 -5.10 -2.21
N ASN A 112 3.72 -4.51 -1.51
CA ASN A 112 2.29 -4.58 -1.81
C ASN A 112 1.83 -3.52 -2.84
N LYS A 113 2.63 -3.21 -3.83
CA LYS A 113 2.25 -2.27 -4.90
C LYS A 113 0.93 -2.72 -5.55
N GLY A 114 -0.04 -1.80 -5.60
CA GLY A 114 -1.34 -2.04 -6.22
C GLY A 114 -2.46 -2.43 -5.24
N VAL A 115 -2.15 -2.81 -4.00
CA VAL A 115 -3.17 -3.22 -3.01
C VAL A 115 -4.24 -2.15 -2.78
N HIS A 116 -3.89 -0.88 -2.91
CA HIS A 116 -4.82 0.25 -2.73
C HIS A 116 -5.56 0.67 -4.01
N ALA A 117 -5.30 0.00 -5.15
CA ALA A 117 -5.81 0.46 -6.45
C ALA A 117 -7.34 0.49 -6.50
N GLU A 118 -8.00 -0.56 -6.01
CA GLU A 118 -9.46 -0.64 -6.03
C GLU A 118 -10.10 0.48 -5.20
N LYS A 119 -9.66 0.67 -3.95
CA LYS A 119 -10.17 1.73 -3.08
C LYS A 119 -9.84 3.13 -3.58
N ALA A 120 -8.64 3.33 -4.12
CA ALA A 120 -8.25 4.59 -4.74
C ALA A 120 -9.11 4.90 -5.98
N GLY A 121 -9.43 3.87 -6.77
CA GLY A 121 -10.34 4.02 -7.91
C GLY A 121 -11.73 4.47 -7.49
N GLU A 122 -12.30 3.90 -6.42
CA GLU A 122 -13.59 4.33 -5.86
C GLU A 122 -13.54 5.75 -5.34
N PHE A 123 -12.53 6.08 -4.56
CA PHE A 123 -12.36 7.42 -3.99
C PHE A 123 -12.16 8.47 -5.09
N GLY A 124 -11.35 8.17 -6.11
CA GLY A 124 -11.15 9.05 -7.24
C GLY A 124 -12.43 9.25 -8.06
N LEU A 125 -13.19 8.18 -8.32
CA LEU A 125 -14.49 8.28 -8.97
C LEU A 125 -15.46 9.16 -8.18
N MET A 126 -15.59 8.94 -6.88
CA MET A 126 -16.40 9.78 -5.98
C MET A 126 -15.98 11.24 -6.09
N SER A 127 -14.68 11.53 -5.97
CA SER A 127 -14.14 12.90 -6.03
C SER A 127 -14.45 13.59 -7.36
N VAL A 128 -14.29 12.89 -8.47
CA VAL A 128 -14.63 13.40 -9.81
C VAL A 128 -16.11 13.74 -9.92
N LEU A 129 -17.00 12.85 -9.46
CA LEU A 129 -18.43 13.08 -9.49
C LEU A 129 -18.85 14.22 -8.56
N MET A 130 -18.27 14.31 -7.37
CA MET A 130 -18.52 15.40 -6.43
C MET A 130 -18.13 16.76 -7.01
N LEU A 131 -16.94 16.86 -7.61
CA LEU A 131 -16.47 18.10 -8.23
C LEU A 131 -17.32 18.47 -9.44
N HIS A 132 -17.61 17.50 -10.30
CA HIS A 132 -18.45 17.70 -11.49
C HIS A 132 -19.87 18.17 -11.15
N SER A 133 -20.43 17.67 -10.04
CA SER A 133 -21.77 18.01 -9.58
C SER A 133 -21.81 19.20 -8.60
N ASN A 134 -20.74 19.98 -8.49
CA ASN A 134 -20.64 21.15 -7.61
C ASN A 134 -20.88 20.85 -6.12
N ILE A 135 -20.73 19.62 -5.65
CA ILE A 135 -21.01 19.21 -4.27
C ILE A 135 -20.26 20.05 -3.23
N PRO A 136 -18.97 20.43 -3.40
CA PRO A 136 -18.29 21.31 -2.44
C PRO A 136 -18.97 22.67 -2.28
N ALA A 137 -19.43 23.27 -3.37
CA ALA A 137 -20.18 24.55 -3.34
C ALA A 137 -21.55 24.36 -2.68
N VAL A 138 -22.29 23.31 -3.04
CA VAL A 138 -23.57 22.96 -2.41
C VAL A 138 -23.40 22.78 -0.89
N ALA A 139 -22.39 22.03 -0.44
CA ALA A 139 -22.12 21.84 0.99
C ALA A 139 -21.75 23.14 1.72
N THR A 140 -21.08 24.06 1.04
CA THR A 140 -20.74 25.38 1.58
C THR A 140 -22.01 26.23 1.70
N ASN A 141 -22.84 26.30 0.67
CA ASN A 141 -24.09 27.02 0.64
C ASN A 141 -25.07 26.51 1.71
N GLN A 142 -25.14 25.19 1.89
CA GLN A 142 -25.92 24.59 2.96
C GLN A 142 -25.51 25.07 4.35
N ARG A 143 -24.20 25.13 4.64
CA ARG A 143 -23.68 25.65 5.92
C ARG A 143 -23.99 27.12 6.12
N LEU A 144 -23.97 27.88 5.05
CA LEU A 144 -24.29 29.33 5.06
C LEU A 144 -25.80 29.62 5.00
N LYS A 145 -26.65 28.57 4.87
CA LYS A 145 -28.10 28.69 4.68
C LYS A 145 -28.47 29.52 3.45
N VAL A 146 -27.65 29.43 2.39
CA VAL A 146 -27.86 30.09 1.11
C VAL A 146 -28.46 29.08 0.13
N TYR A 147 -29.60 29.40 -0.48
CA TYR A 147 -30.11 28.62 -1.59
C TYR A 147 -29.56 29.17 -2.91
N ASP A 148 -28.84 28.34 -3.64
CA ASP A 148 -28.31 28.64 -4.97
C ASP A 148 -28.46 27.39 -5.86
N SER A 149 -29.12 27.56 -6.99
CA SER A 149 -29.38 26.45 -7.92
C SER A 149 -28.15 26.21 -8.81
N LEU A 150 -27.33 25.25 -8.41
CA LEU A 150 -26.15 24.82 -9.15
C LEU A 150 -26.49 23.60 -10.02
N TYR A 151 -26.32 23.74 -11.33
CA TYR A 151 -26.60 22.68 -12.30
C TYR A 151 -25.31 22.10 -12.88
N ALA A 152 -25.32 20.81 -13.11
CA ALA A 152 -24.28 20.09 -13.85
C ALA A 152 -24.91 19.21 -14.92
N SER A 153 -24.26 19.08 -16.08
CA SER A 153 -24.65 18.12 -17.10
C SER A 153 -24.23 16.69 -16.69
N PRO A 154 -24.72 15.63 -17.34
CA PRO A 154 -24.10 14.32 -17.20
C PRO A 154 -22.60 14.33 -17.46
N ILE A 155 -21.85 13.45 -16.79
CA ILE A 155 -20.40 13.36 -16.96
C ILE A 155 -19.98 12.72 -18.29
N ALA A 156 -20.87 11.98 -18.92
CA ALA A 156 -20.62 11.38 -20.23
C ALA A 156 -20.18 12.42 -21.27
N GLY A 157 -19.13 12.10 -22.02
CA GLY A 157 -18.53 12.99 -23.00
C GLY A 157 -17.62 14.10 -22.43
N LYS A 158 -17.47 14.19 -21.09
CA LYS A 158 -16.50 15.11 -20.47
C LYS A 158 -15.08 14.54 -20.53
N THR A 159 -14.09 15.41 -20.54
CA THR A 159 -12.67 15.03 -20.54
C THR A 159 -12.12 15.09 -19.13
N LEU A 160 -11.54 13.98 -18.68
CA LEU A 160 -10.75 13.88 -17.45
C LEU A 160 -9.28 13.73 -17.80
N VAL A 161 -8.42 14.55 -17.21
CA VAL A 161 -6.96 14.40 -17.29
C VAL A 161 -6.46 13.74 -16.03
N VAL A 162 -5.76 12.62 -16.17
CA VAL A 162 -5.15 11.89 -15.06
C VAL A 162 -3.63 12.03 -15.15
N LEU A 163 -3.03 12.65 -14.12
CA LEU A 163 -1.57 12.77 -14.00
C LEU A 163 -1.04 11.55 -13.25
N GLY A 164 -0.30 10.71 -13.97
CA GLY A 164 0.21 9.45 -13.45
C GLY A 164 -0.78 8.29 -13.61
N THR A 165 -0.46 7.35 -14.49
CA THR A 165 -1.29 6.17 -14.83
C THR A 165 -0.72 4.88 -14.22
N GLY A 166 -0.10 4.97 -13.05
CA GLY A 166 0.28 3.82 -12.24
C GLY A 166 -0.94 3.10 -11.66
N SER A 167 -0.73 2.25 -10.66
CA SER A 167 -1.81 1.44 -10.07
C SER A 167 -3.02 2.27 -9.63
N LEU A 168 -2.79 3.41 -8.97
CA LEU A 168 -3.86 4.25 -8.43
C LEU A 168 -4.57 5.06 -9.52
N GLY A 169 -3.80 5.86 -10.28
CA GLY A 169 -4.37 6.70 -11.34
C GLY A 169 -5.01 5.90 -12.47
N GLY A 170 -4.43 4.75 -12.81
CA GLY A 170 -5.02 3.81 -13.78
C GLY A 170 -6.37 3.25 -13.30
N ALA A 171 -6.51 2.94 -12.00
CA ALA A 171 -7.77 2.48 -11.43
C ALA A 171 -8.85 3.57 -11.47
N VAL A 172 -8.49 4.83 -11.16
CA VAL A 172 -9.41 5.97 -11.28
C VAL A 172 -9.84 6.15 -12.74
N ALA A 173 -8.89 6.18 -13.67
CA ALA A 173 -9.17 6.33 -15.09
C ALA A 173 -10.14 5.27 -15.62
N LYS A 174 -9.91 4.00 -15.24
CA LYS A 174 -10.78 2.87 -15.62
C LYS A 174 -12.22 3.05 -15.09
N LYS A 175 -12.37 3.44 -13.81
CA LYS A 175 -13.71 3.60 -13.21
C LYS A 175 -14.46 4.79 -13.81
N VAL A 176 -13.80 5.91 -14.07
CA VAL A 176 -14.43 7.09 -14.68
C VAL A 176 -14.77 6.84 -16.15
N GLN A 177 -13.95 6.10 -16.88
CA GLN A 177 -14.24 5.70 -18.26
C GLN A 177 -15.53 4.90 -18.39
N ALA A 178 -15.84 4.06 -17.42
CA ALA A 178 -17.08 3.28 -17.39
C ALA A 178 -18.36 4.16 -17.34
N LEU A 179 -18.24 5.44 -16.98
CA LEU A 179 -19.33 6.43 -17.02
C LEU A 179 -19.42 7.17 -18.35
N GLY A 180 -18.67 6.77 -19.38
CA GLY A 180 -18.68 7.42 -20.70
C GLY A 180 -17.85 8.72 -20.75
N ALA A 181 -17.03 9.02 -19.76
CA ALA A 181 -16.07 10.12 -19.85
C ALA A 181 -14.94 9.77 -20.80
N ALA A 182 -14.53 10.71 -21.63
CA ALA A 182 -13.38 10.54 -22.50
C ALA A 182 -12.08 10.69 -21.69
N ASN A 183 -11.20 9.69 -21.73
CA ASN A 183 -9.88 9.77 -21.11
C ASN A 183 -8.87 10.38 -22.07
N GLY A 184 -8.44 11.60 -21.80
CA GLY A 184 -7.19 12.12 -22.32
C GLY A 184 -6.04 11.43 -21.59
N GLN A 185 -5.46 10.37 -22.16
CA GLN A 185 -4.23 9.77 -21.63
C GLN A 185 -3.06 10.70 -21.94
N SER A 186 -2.57 11.42 -20.96
CA SER A 186 -1.21 11.91 -21.01
C SER A 186 -0.29 10.78 -20.58
N GLN A 187 0.36 10.12 -21.51
CA GLN A 187 1.52 9.25 -21.25
C GLN A 187 2.71 10.13 -20.85
N GLY A 188 2.65 10.71 -19.68
CA GLY A 188 3.78 11.37 -19.05
C GLY A 188 4.58 10.33 -18.29
N HIS A 189 5.60 9.76 -18.91
CA HIS A 189 6.73 9.19 -18.18
C HIS A 189 7.41 10.34 -17.44
N VAL A 190 7.03 10.57 -16.21
CA VAL A 190 7.88 11.33 -15.28
C VAL A 190 9.04 10.41 -14.95
N LYS A 191 10.13 10.53 -15.71
CA LYS A 191 11.42 9.97 -15.31
C LYS A 191 11.86 10.73 -14.08
N HIS A 192 11.67 10.18 -12.89
CA HIS A 192 12.46 10.56 -11.74
C HIS A 192 13.90 10.13 -12.01
N GLY A 193 14.66 11.02 -12.62
CA GLY A 193 16.11 10.91 -12.69
C GLY A 193 16.66 11.17 -11.29
N ILE A 194 16.95 10.12 -10.54
CA ILE A 194 17.89 10.20 -9.43
C ILE A 194 19.26 10.37 -10.09
N LYS A 195 19.77 11.60 -10.06
CA LYS A 195 21.19 11.82 -10.33
C LYS A 195 21.96 11.32 -9.11
N THR A 196 22.78 10.29 -9.32
CA THR A 196 23.88 9.87 -8.43
C THR A 196 24.89 10.97 -8.28
#